data_c48c88274431b8e392cc6c655487c4b6
#
_entry.id   c48c88274431b8e392cc6c655487c4b6
#
_cell.length_a   1.000
_cell.length_b   1.000
_cell.length_c   1.000
_cell.angle_alpha   90.00
_cell.angle_beta   90.00
_cell.angle_gamma   90.00
#
_symmetry.space_group_name_H-M   'P 1'
#
loop_
_entity.id
_entity.type
_entity.pdbx_description
1 polymer ?
#
loop_
_entity_poly.entity_id
_entity_poly.type
_entity_poly.pdbx_seq_one_letter_code
_entity_poly.pdbx_strand_id
1 'polypeptide(L)'
;MRPILITTGAAAIVVLMLMPSSAQSDLFGVPGPISFQGEDYVLAWTSQPSENYVKQEYVPTSQRVETYQDMILVEAVIGALTPMDAAASQISSLEARKGVDPVLNYDLMRNDATGEVLLDFLVSDLEADPVIVEWNAYRYRALEDNEGIVLVAISRRGYGEEGATSFMSGLGAMRSEAIAALANLSFPAVSMAP
;
A
#
# COMPACT_ATOMS: atom_id res chain seq x y z
N MET A 1 45.14 -49.29 6.43
CA MET A 1 43.96 -49.48 5.55
C MET A 1 42.84 -48.65 6.18
N ARG A 2 42.43 -47.55 5.55
CA ARG A 2 41.32 -46.72 5.96
C ARG A 2 40.16 -46.99 4.97
N PRO A 3 38.92 -47.22 5.46
CA PRO A 3 37.77 -47.38 4.57
C PRO A 3 37.30 -46.02 3.99
N ILE A 4 37.07 -46.00 2.73
CA ILE A 4 36.49 -44.88 2.00
C ILE A 4 34.97 -44.92 2.23
N LEU A 5 34.42 -43.86 2.87
CA LEU A 5 32.98 -43.65 2.98
C LEU A 5 32.50 -43.03 1.65
N ILE A 6 31.66 -43.75 0.96
CA ILE A 6 30.91 -43.24 -0.23
C ILE A 6 29.65 -42.59 0.33
N THR A 7 29.59 -41.25 0.31
CA THR A 7 28.36 -40.49 0.58
C THR A 7 27.52 -40.42 -0.68
N THR A 8 26.45 -41.18 -0.72
CA THR A 8 25.39 -41.06 -1.73
C THR A 8 24.60 -39.78 -1.45
N GLY A 9 24.78 -38.80 -2.32
CA GLY A 9 23.99 -37.56 -2.30
C GLY A 9 22.57 -37.83 -2.78
N ALA A 10 21.60 -37.72 -1.89
CA ALA A 10 20.19 -37.71 -2.24
C ALA A 10 19.86 -36.35 -2.84
N ALA A 11 19.55 -36.30 -4.13
CA ALA A 11 19.00 -35.13 -4.79
C ALA A 11 17.57 -34.90 -4.26
N ALA A 12 17.39 -33.88 -3.44
CA ALA A 12 16.07 -33.43 -3.03
C ALA A 12 15.39 -32.75 -4.23
N ILE A 13 14.40 -33.42 -4.79
CA ILE A 13 13.49 -32.80 -5.78
C ILE A 13 12.59 -31.85 -4.99
N VAL A 14 12.87 -30.54 -5.08
CA VAL A 14 11.97 -29.49 -4.61
C VAL A 14 10.79 -29.46 -5.57
N VAL A 15 9.69 -30.13 -5.20
CA VAL A 15 8.41 -29.97 -5.87
C VAL A 15 7.87 -28.60 -5.46
N LEU A 16 8.01 -27.63 -6.36
CA LEU A 16 7.37 -26.34 -6.24
C LEU A 16 5.85 -26.59 -6.40
N MET A 17 5.15 -26.74 -5.30
CA MET A 17 3.68 -26.78 -5.32
C MET A 17 3.22 -25.38 -5.73
N LEU A 18 2.70 -25.28 -6.95
CA LEU A 18 1.86 -24.14 -7.38
C LEU A 18 0.61 -24.20 -6.49
N MET A 19 0.65 -23.45 -5.38
CA MET A 19 -0.56 -23.20 -4.60
C MET A 19 -1.52 -22.45 -5.52
N PRO A 20 -2.77 -22.92 -5.69
CA PRO A 20 -3.77 -22.12 -6.39
C PRO A 20 -3.88 -20.80 -5.61
N SER A 21 -3.78 -19.68 -6.31
CA SER A 21 -4.08 -18.36 -5.74
C SER A 21 -5.51 -18.46 -5.20
N SER A 22 -5.65 -18.63 -3.89
CA SER A 22 -6.95 -18.53 -3.25
C SER A 22 -7.43 -17.11 -3.51
N ALA A 23 -8.60 -16.96 -4.12
CA ALA A 23 -9.23 -15.66 -4.28
C ALA A 23 -9.23 -14.99 -2.89
N GLN A 24 -8.62 -13.81 -2.79
CA GLN A 24 -8.58 -13.07 -1.54
C GLN A 24 -10.01 -12.73 -1.13
N SER A 25 -10.36 -12.98 0.12
CA SER A 25 -11.70 -12.68 0.61
C SER A 25 -11.84 -11.18 0.84
N ASP A 26 -12.87 -10.59 0.24
CA ASP A 26 -13.25 -9.23 0.54
C ASP A 26 -13.85 -9.14 1.95
N LEU A 27 -13.28 -8.28 2.78
CA LEU A 27 -13.68 -8.06 4.18
C LEU A 27 -14.43 -6.74 4.39
N PHE A 28 -14.55 -5.90 3.35
CA PHE A 28 -15.15 -4.56 3.43
C PHE A 28 -16.43 -4.38 2.63
N GLY A 29 -16.81 -5.34 1.75
CA GLY A 29 -17.79 -5.11 0.70
C GLY A 29 -17.22 -4.33 -0.50
N VAL A 30 -15.90 -4.37 -0.70
CA VAL A 30 -15.17 -3.72 -1.81
C VAL A 30 -14.38 -4.78 -2.59
N PRO A 31 -15.05 -5.69 -3.32
CA PRO A 31 -14.37 -6.78 -4.01
C PRO A 31 -13.50 -6.32 -5.17
N GLY A 32 -13.64 -5.06 -5.60
CA GLY A 32 -13.02 -4.55 -6.82
C GLY A 32 -13.75 -5.00 -8.11
N PRO A 33 -13.21 -4.71 -9.31
CA PRO A 33 -12.04 -3.86 -9.47
C PRO A 33 -12.31 -2.40 -9.08
N ILE A 34 -11.27 -1.71 -8.61
CA ILE A 34 -11.29 -0.26 -8.39
C ILE A 34 -10.68 0.40 -9.62
N SER A 35 -11.46 1.20 -10.36
CA SER A 35 -10.93 1.94 -11.51
C SER A 35 -10.32 3.26 -11.04
N PHE A 36 -9.03 3.48 -11.34
CA PHE A 36 -8.31 4.70 -11.00
C PHE A 36 -7.41 5.13 -12.15
N GLN A 37 -7.57 6.38 -12.63
CA GLN A 37 -6.82 6.96 -13.76
C GLN A 37 -6.81 6.07 -15.02
N GLY A 38 -7.91 5.33 -15.28
CA GLY A 38 -8.08 4.50 -16.47
C GLY A 38 -7.48 3.09 -16.36
N GLU A 39 -6.97 2.71 -15.21
CA GLU A 39 -6.50 1.36 -14.88
C GLU A 39 -7.43 0.71 -13.87
N ASP A 40 -7.63 -0.62 -13.98
CA ASP A 40 -8.44 -1.41 -13.06
C ASP A 40 -7.54 -2.19 -12.09
N TYR A 41 -7.77 -1.96 -10.79
CA TYR A 41 -7.05 -2.59 -9.69
C TYR A 41 -7.91 -3.70 -9.07
N VAL A 42 -7.43 -4.92 -9.11
CA VAL A 42 -8.11 -6.10 -8.55
C VAL A 42 -7.61 -6.41 -7.15
N LEU A 43 -8.49 -6.93 -6.29
CA LEU A 43 -8.13 -7.34 -4.94
C LEU A 43 -7.06 -8.45 -5.00
N ALA A 44 -5.89 -8.18 -4.43
CA ALA A 44 -4.73 -9.05 -4.48
C ALA A 44 -4.30 -9.57 -3.10
N TRP A 45 -4.60 -8.81 -2.04
CA TRP A 45 -4.25 -9.22 -0.69
C TRP A 45 -5.19 -8.62 0.34
N THR A 46 -5.43 -9.37 1.43
CA THR A 46 -6.31 -9.01 2.53
C THR A 46 -5.68 -9.43 3.85
N SER A 47 -5.79 -8.59 4.86
CA SER A 47 -5.36 -8.88 6.22
C SER A 47 -6.29 -8.25 7.24
N GLN A 48 -6.49 -8.94 8.35
CA GLN A 48 -7.18 -8.44 9.54
C GLN A 48 -6.25 -8.57 10.75
N PRO A 49 -5.37 -7.58 10.97
CA PRO A 49 -4.39 -7.64 12.07
C PRO A 49 -5.02 -7.65 13.46
N SER A 50 -6.24 -7.10 13.60
CA SER A 50 -7.04 -7.14 14.83
C SER A 50 -8.54 -7.08 14.50
N GLU A 51 -9.39 -7.33 15.48
CA GLU A 51 -10.86 -7.30 15.31
C GLU A 51 -11.39 -5.97 14.77
N ASN A 52 -10.69 -4.88 15.06
CA ASN A 52 -11.07 -3.52 14.69
C ASN A 52 -10.22 -2.92 13.55
N TYR A 53 -9.34 -3.70 12.90
CA TYR A 53 -8.49 -3.23 11.81
C TYR A 53 -8.44 -4.22 10.66
N VAL A 54 -8.82 -3.77 9.50
CA VAL A 54 -8.76 -4.54 8.24
C VAL A 54 -8.02 -3.74 7.18
N LYS A 55 -7.29 -4.44 6.33
CA LYS A 55 -6.50 -3.90 5.23
C LYS A 55 -6.69 -4.75 3.98
N GLN A 56 -6.91 -4.10 2.84
CA GLN A 56 -6.98 -4.73 1.51
C GLN A 56 -6.07 -3.99 0.53
N GLU A 57 -5.36 -4.74 -0.29
CA GLU A 57 -4.45 -4.24 -1.30
C GLU A 57 -4.92 -4.68 -2.68
N TYR A 58 -4.93 -3.72 -3.62
CA TYR A 58 -5.39 -3.89 -4.98
C TYR A 58 -4.28 -3.48 -5.93
N VAL A 59 -4.00 -4.31 -6.91
CA VAL A 59 -2.99 -4.04 -7.94
C VAL A 59 -3.57 -4.26 -9.34
N PRO A 60 -3.01 -3.67 -10.39
CA PRO A 60 -3.31 -4.05 -11.76
C PRO A 60 -3.12 -5.54 -11.97
N THR A 61 -3.94 -6.17 -12.82
CA THR A 61 -3.89 -7.63 -13.07
C THR A 61 -2.54 -8.14 -13.56
N SER A 62 -1.72 -7.26 -14.11
CA SER A 62 -0.36 -7.54 -14.59
C SER A 62 0.70 -7.47 -13.48
N GLN A 63 0.33 -7.01 -12.27
CA GLN A 63 1.25 -6.77 -11.15
C GLN A 63 0.97 -7.72 -9.98
N ARG A 64 1.89 -7.72 -9.01
CA ARG A 64 1.81 -8.48 -7.76
C ARG A 64 2.09 -7.57 -6.58
N VAL A 65 1.52 -7.91 -5.43
CA VAL A 65 1.68 -7.14 -4.17
C VAL A 65 3.16 -6.98 -3.77
N GLU A 66 3.98 -8.00 -4.01
CA GLU A 66 5.39 -7.99 -3.63
C GLU A 66 6.25 -7.05 -4.49
N THR A 67 5.84 -6.82 -5.75
CA THR A 67 6.66 -6.10 -6.76
C THR A 67 5.85 -5.08 -7.55
N TYR A 68 4.81 -4.51 -6.94
CA TYR A 68 3.94 -3.56 -7.61
C TYR A 68 4.69 -2.27 -7.99
N GLN A 69 4.25 -1.67 -9.08
CA GLN A 69 4.57 -0.30 -9.44
C GLN A 69 3.44 0.66 -9.05
N ASP A 70 2.20 0.15 -9.07
CA ASP A 70 1.00 0.87 -8.70
C ASP A 70 0.14 -0.01 -7.79
N MET A 71 -0.33 0.54 -6.66
CA MET A 71 -1.19 -0.16 -5.71
C MET A 71 -2.23 0.80 -5.16
N ILE A 72 -3.47 0.34 -5.06
CA ILE A 72 -4.49 0.97 -4.22
C ILE A 72 -4.57 0.20 -2.91
N LEU A 73 -4.62 0.94 -1.82
CA LEU A 73 -4.75 0.43 -0.47
C LEU A 73 -6.06 0.94 0.12
N VAL A 74 -6.81 0.03 0.74
CA VAL A 74 -7.99 0.37 1.54
C VAL A 74 -7.78 -0.19 2.93
N GLU A 75 -7.90 0.68 3.94
CA GLU A 75 -7.85 0.29 5.34
C GLU A 75 -9.06 0.84 6.08
N ALA A 76 -9.59 0.09 7.05
CA ALA A 76 -10.57 0.59 7.98
C ALA A 76 -10.14 0.27 9.42
N VAL A 77 -10.30 1.24 10.30
CA VAL A 77 -10.06 1.11 11.73
C VAL A 77 -11.31 1.57 12.47
N ILE A 78 -11.91 0.65 13.23
CA ILE A 78 -13.05 0.94 14.11
C ILE A 78 -12.51 1.43 15.45
N GLY A 79 -13.08 2.50 15.97
CA GLY A 79 -12.72 3.07 17.28
C GLY A 79 -12.74 4.60 17.28
N ALA A 80 -12.46 5.18 18.43
CA ALA A 80 -12.44 6.64 18.63
C ALA A 80 -11.21 7.28 17.98
N LEU A 81 -11.15 7.25 16.65
CA LEU A 81 -10.03 7.76 15.84
C LEU A 81 -10.57 8.72 14.78
N THR A 82 -9.97 9.92 14.68
CA THR A 82 -10.31 10.87 13.63
C THR A 82 -9.35 10.76 12.42
N PRO A 83 -9.76 11.24 11.23
CA PRO A 83 -8.85 11.32 10.08
C PRO A 83 -7.53 12.04 10.38
N MET A 84 -7.58 13.10 11.22
CA MET A 84 -6.40 13.86 11.62
C MET A 84 -5.50 13.06 12.55
N ASP A 85 -6.06 12.29 13.49
CA ASP A 85 -5.27 11.44 14.40
C ASP A 85 -4.52 10.36 13.62
N ALA A 86 -5.18 9.75 12.63
CA ALA A 86 -4.55 8.76 11.77
C ALA A 86 -3.41 9.37 10.93
N ALA A 87 -3.65 10.53 10.32
CA ALA A 87 -2.61 11.25 9.56
C ALA A 87 -1.44 11.68 10.47
N ALA A 88 -1.71 12.15 11.70
CA ALA A 88 -0.69 12.53 12.67
C ALA A 88 0.16 11.32 13.09
N SER A 89 -0.44 10.15 13.26
CA SER A 89 0.29 8.90 13.52
C SER A 89 1.24 8.53 12.37
N GLN A 90 0.77 8.65 11.13
CA GLN A 90 1.61 8.41 9.95
C GLN A 90 2.75 9.43 9.87
N ILE A 91 2.47 10.72 10.10
CA ILE A 91 3.51 11.76 10.14
C ILE A 91 4.55 11.46 11.20
N SER A 92 4.15 11.02 12.40
CA SER A 92 5.09 10.62 13.45
C SER A 92 6.05 9.52 12.99
N SER A 93 5.54 8.54 12.23
CA SER A 93 6.36 7.47 11.64
C SER A 93 7.31 8.00 10.56
N LEU A 94 6.88 8.97 9.75
CA LEU A 94 7.73 9.63 8.76
C LEU A 94 8.83 10.47 9.45
N GLU A 95 8.48 11.23 10.49
CA GLU A 95 9.45 12.03 11.26
C GLU A 95 10.57 11.16 11.85
N ALA A 96 10.26 9.93 12.29
CA ALA A 96 11.27 8.99 12.77
C ALA A 96 12.30 8.56 11.70
N ARG A 97 11.96 8.75 10.41
CA ARG A 97 12.86 8.46 9.28
C ARG A 97 13.76 9.65 8.90
N LYS A 98 13.50 10.84 9.45
CA LYS A 98 14.31 12.04 9.18
C LYS A 98 15.78 11.79 9.55
N GLY A 99 16.66 12.17 8.65
CA GLY A 99 18.10 12.00 8.80
C GLY A 99 18.66 10.65 8.34
N VAL A 100 17.80 9.66 8.06
CA VAL A 100 18.21 8.37 7.48
C VAL A 100 17.65 8.14 6.08
N ASP A 101 16.50 8.70 5.75
CA ASP A 101 15.88 8.62 4.43
C ASP A 101 16.09 9.95 3.67
N PRO A 102 16.97 9.99 2.66
CA PRO A 102 17.36 11.25 2.00
C PRO A 102 16.28 11.84 1.09
N VAL A 103 15.27 11.04 0.69
CA VAL A 103 14.17 11.51 -0.18
C VAL A 103 12.92 11.85 0.61
N LEU A 104 12.90 11.60 1.91
CA LEU A 104 11.75 11.83 2.75
C LEU A 104 11.22 13.25 2.61
N ASN A 105 9.99 13.34 2.16
CA ASN A 105 9.21 14.57 2.12
C ASN A 105 7.74 14.23 2.28
N TYR A 106 6.95 15.13 2.87
CA TYR A 106 5.50 14.96 2.97
C TYR A 106 4.78 16.31 2.96
N ASP A 107 3.51 16.29 2.58
CA ASP A 107 2.60 17.43 2.60
C ASP A 107 1.23 16.98 3.11
N LEU A 108 0.59 17.81 3.93
CA LEU A 108 -0.70 17.53 4.55
C LEU A 108 -1.73 18.55 4.08
N MET A 109 -2.78 18.04 3.47
CA MET A 109 -3.93 18.82 3.00
C MET A 109 -5.18 18.45 3.81
N ARG A 110 -5.99 19.44 4.14
CA ARG A 110 -7.21 19.26 4.90
C ARG A 110 -8.40 19.85 4.18
N ASN A 111 -9.49 19.13 4.15
CA ASN A 111 -10.78 19.64 3.70
C ASN A 111 -11.66 19.95 4.92
N ASP A 112 -11.75 21.24 5.27
CA ASP A 112 -12.50 21.67 6.45
C ASP A 112 -14.03 21.47 6.31
N ALA A 113 -14.54 21.34 5.08
CA ALA A 113 -15.96 21.11 4.85
C ALA A 113 -16.39 19.65 5.10
N THR A 114 -15.50 18.69 4.85
CA THR A 114 -15.79 17.24 5.00
C THR A 114 -15.05 16.61 6.18
N GLY A 115 -14.04 17.30 6.75
CA GLY A 115 -13.15 16.76 7.76
C GLY A 115 -12.12 15.76 7.22
N GLU A 116 -12.09 15.54 5.90
CA GLU A 116 -11.13 14.64 5.26
C GLU A 116 -9.72 15.22 5.31
N VAL A 117 -8.75 14.33 5.37
CA VAL A 117 -7.32 14.65 5.38
C VAL A 117 -6.63 13.87 4.27
N LEU A 118 -5.81 14.53 3.49
CA LEU A 118 -4.94 13.90 2.51
C LEU A 118 -3.49 14.17 2.88
N LEU A 119 -2.73 13.11 3.11
CA LEU A 119 -1.30 13.14 3.36
C LEU A 119 -0.60 12.50 2.16
N ASP A 120 0.24 13.26 1.47
CA ASP A 120 1.12 12.67 0.48
C ASP A 120 2.57 12.68 0.99
N PHE A 121 3.33 11.64 0.62
CA PHE A 121 4.70 11.52 1.09
C PHE A 121 5.54 10.66 0.15
N LEU A 122 6.83 10.94 0.18
CA LEU A 122 7.88 10.22 -0.54
C LEU A 122 8.82 9.59 0.48
N VAL A 123 9.17 8.33 0.25
CA VAL A 123 10.12 7.57 1.08
C VAL A 123 11.02 6.71 0.19
N SER A 124 12.15 6.26 0.75
CA SER A 124 13.01 5.27 0.08
C SER A 124 13.38 4.13 1.01
N ASP A 125 13.67 2.98 0.41
CA ASP A 125 14.39 1.89 1.06
C ASP A 125 15.68 1.65 0.29
N LEU A 126 16.76 2.20 0.81
CA LEU A 126 18.10 2.12 0.20
C LEU A 126 18.83 0.83 0.56
N GLU A 127 18.32 0.06 1.53
CA GLU A 127 18.85 -1.24 1.92
C GLU A 127 18.19 -2.39 1.15
N ALA A 128 17.07 -2.12 0.47
CA ALA A 128 16.43 -3.09 -0.41
C ALA A 128 17.29 -3.40 -1.64
N ASP A 129 17.21 -4.64 -2.12
CA ASP A 129 17.82 -5.06 -3.38
C ASP A 129 16.74 -5.63 -4.33
N PRO A 130 16.33 -4.87 -5.36
CA PRO A 130 16.81 -3.53 -5.76
C PRO A 130 16.33 -2.41 -4.82
N VAL A 131 17.06 -1.30 -4.76
CA VAL A 131 16.63 -0.05 -4.08
C VAL A 131 15.21 0.34 -4.50
N ILE A 132 14.43 0.85 -3.55
CA ILE A 132 13.04 1.26 -3.77
C ILE A 132 12.88 2.75 -3.44
N VAL A 133 12.22 3.50 -4.32
CA VAL A 133 11.65 4.80 -4.02
C VAL A 133 10.14 4.69 -4.16
N GLU A 134 9.41 5.19 -3.18
CA GLU A 134 7.95 5.07 -3.12
C GLU A 134 7.30 6.42 -2.80
N TRP A 135 6.35 6.80 -3.64
CA TRP A 135 5.43 7.90 -3.35
C TRP A 135 4.06 7.35 -2.99
N ASN A 136 3.44 8.00 -2.00
CA ASN A 136 2.14 7.64 -1.45
C ASN A 136 1.24 8.86 -1.35
N ALA A 137 -0.06 8.70 -1.62
CA ALA A 137 -1.09 9.64 -1.24
C ALA A 137 -2.17 8.90 -0.45
N TYR A 138 -2.38 9.31 0.79
CA TYR A 138 -3.27 8.71 1.78
C TYR A 138 -4.44 9.65 2.05
N ARG A 139 -5.65 9.27 1.64
CA ARG A 139 -6.88 10.02 1.91
C ARG A 139 -7.62 9.35 3.05
N TYR A 140 -7.68 10.04 4.18
CA TYR A 140 -8.39 9.62 5.38
C TYR A 140 -9.75 10.29 5.45
N ARG A 141 -10.79 9.54 5.78
CA ARG A 141 -12.12 10.04 6.07
C ARG A 141 -12.74 9.30 7.27
N ALA A 142 -13.68 9.93 7.95
CA ALA A 142 -14.47 9.25 8.96
C ALA A 142 -15.38 8.20 8.31
N LEU A 143 -15.66 7.10 9.00
CA LEU A 143 -16.76 6.20 8.67
C LEU A 143 -18.10 6.92 8.84
N GLU A 144 -19.16 6.43 8.18
CA GLU A 144 -20.45 7.14 8.13
C GLU A 144 -21.08 7.36 9.51
N ASP A 145 -20.86 6.45 10.44
CA ASP A 145 -21.30 6.52 11.83
C ASP A 145 -20.34 7.28 12.77
N ASN A 146 -19.19 7.76 12.25
CA ASN A 146 -18.08 8.33 13.01
C ASN A 146 -17.47 7.37 14.06
N GLU A 147 -17.69 6.08 13.93
CA GLU A 147 -17.09 5.07 14.82
C GLU A 147 -15.75 4.55 14.30
N GLY A 148 -15.03 5.37 13.56
CA GLY A 148 -13.72 5.02 13.01
C GLY A 148 -13.33 5.82 11.77
N ILE A 149 -12.31 5.32 11.09
CA ILE A 149 -11.82 5.92 9.85
C ILE A 149 -11.69 4.87 8.74
N VAL A 150 -11.79 5.35 7.51
CA VAL A 150 -11.33 4.62 6.33
C VAL A 150 -10.20 5.41 5.67
N LEU A 151 -9.15 4.69 5.32
CA LEU A 151 -8.05 5.15 4.46
C LEU A 151 -8.25 4.58 3.06
N VAL A 152 -8.13 5.43 2.06
CA VAL A 152 -7.94 5.05 0.67
C VAL A 152 -6.67 5.67 0.17
N ALA A 153 -5.77 4.87 -0.35
CA ALA A 153 -4.47 5.33 -0.76
C ALA A 153 -4.08 4.83 -2.15
N ILE A 154 -3.21 5.59 -2.80
CA ILE A 154 -2.43 5.15 -3.95
C ILE A 154 -0.96 5.16 -3.56
N SER A 155 -0.26 4.07 -3.86
CA SER A 155 1.18 3.93 -3.70
C SER A 155 1.82 3.63 -5.04
N ARG A 156 2.95 4.27 -5.33
CA ARG A 156 3.71 4.09 -6.58
C ARG A 156 5.18 3.91 -6.30
N ARG A 157 5.82 2.96 -7.00
CA ARG A 157 7.23 2.58 -6.79
C ARG A 157 8.08 2.70 -8.03
N GLY A 158 9.32 3.15 -7.83
CA GLY A 158 10.43 2.97 -8.75
C GLY A 158 11.47 2.03 -8.13
N TYR A 159 11.99 1.09 -8.94
CA TYR A 159 12.93 0.06 -8.48
C TYR A 159 14.29 0.22 -9.14
N GLY A 160 15.36 0.01 -8.36
CA GLY A 160 16.73 0.14 -8.80
C GLY A 160 17.12 1.59 -9.09
N GLU A 161 18.40 1.85 -9.35
CA GLU A 161 18.91 3.20 -9.57
C GLU A 161 18.28 3.90 -10.77
N GLU A 162 18.15 3.20 -11.90
CA GLU A 162 17.54 3.77 -13.12
C GLU A 162 16.05 4.01 -12.95
N GLY A 163 15.31 3.05 -12.35
CA GLY A 163 13.88 3.17 -12.09
C GLY A 163 13.59 4.27 -11.07
N ALA A 164 14.36 4.39 -10.00
CA ALA A 164 14.26 5.46 -9.02
C ALA A 164 14.52 6.84 -9.65
N THR A 165 15.56 6.97 -10.51
CA THR A 165 15.87 8.22 -11.22
C THR A 165 14.75 8.62 -12.18
N SER A 166 14.22 7.67 -12.96
CA SER A 166 13.09 7.90 -13.86
C SER A 166 11.83 8.31 -13.11
N PHE A 167 11.52 7.59 -12.01
CA PHE A 167 10.41 7.87 -11.13
C PHE A 167 10.46 9.29 -10.56
N MET A 168 11.61 9.69 -10.00
CA MET A 168 11.82 11.02 -9.44
C MET A 168 11.69 12.12 -10.49
N SER A 169 12.14 11.87 -11.71
CA SER A 169 12.05 12.83 -12.83
C SER A 169 10.60 13.10 -13.25
N GLY A 170 9.72 12.09 -13.18
CA GLY A 170 8.31 12.19 -13.52
C GLY A 170 7.41 12.58 -12.34
N LEU A 171 7.94 12.58 -11.12
CA LEU A 171 7.15 12.66 -9.87
C LEU A 171 6.23 13.87 -9.81
N GLY A 172 6.70 15.06 -10.19
CA GLY A 172 5.92 16.30 -10.03
C GLY A 172 4.59 16.31 -10.78
N ALA A 173 4.59 15.89 -12.04
CA ALA A 173 3.38 15.79 -12.86
C ALA A 173 2.47 14.65 -12.36
N MET A 174 3.02 13.46 -12.18
CA MET A 174 2.32 12.28 -11.70
C MET A 174 1.64 12.53 -10.35
N ARG A 175 2.36 13.13 -9.39
CA ARG A 175 1.85 13.46 -8.04
C ARG A 175 0.60 14.35 -8.12
N SER A 176 0.67 15.43 -8.87
CA SER A 176 -0.44 16.39 -8.96
C SER A 176 -1.70 15.76 -9.56
N GLU A 177 -1.56 14.97 -10.62
CA GLU A 177 -2.67 14.28 -11.27
C GLU A 177 -3.28 13.21 -10.36
N ALA A 178 -2.44 12.42 -9.68
CA ALA A 178 -2.89 11.35 -8.79
C ALA A 178 -3.60 11.90 -7.55
N ILE A 179 -3.10 12.97 -6.93
CA ILE A 179 -3.76 13.65 -5.80
C ILE A 179 -5.15 14.16 -6.22
N ALA A 180 -5.25 14.84 -7.37
CA ALA A 180 -6.53 15.33 -7.87
C ALA A 180 -7.51 14.17 -8.15
N ALA A 181 -7.04 13.08 -8.74
CA ALA A 181 -7.84 11.89 -8.98
C ALA A 181 -8.31 11.23 -7.68
N LEU A 182 -7.41 11.07 -6.70
CA LEU A 182 -7.73 10.48 -5.40
C LEU A 182 -8.73 11.33 -4.61
N ALA A 183 -8.58 12.66 -4.63
CA ALA A 183 -9.50 13.58 -3.97
C ALA A 183 -10.93 13.49 -4.52
N ASN A 184 -11.08 13.15 -5.82
CA ASN A 184 -12.37 13.03 -6.51
C ASN A 184 -12.86 11.57 -6.62
N LEU A 185 -12.11 10.60 -6.13
CA LEU A 185 -12.49 9.20 -6.21
C LEU A 185 -13.75 8.94 -5.36
N SER A 186 -14.83 8.51 -6.03
CA SER A 186 -16.01 8.01 -5.35
C SER A 186 -15.71 6.63 -4.80
N PHE A 187 -15.83 6.49 -3.49
CA PHE A 187 -15.55 5.22 -2.83
C PHE A 187 -16.85 4.60 -2.31
N PRO A 188 -17.05 3.30 -2.49
CA PRO A 188 -18.20 2.62 -1.90
C PRO A 188 -18.16 2.72 -0.37
N ALA A 189 -19.33 2.65 0.25
CA ALA A 189 -19.42 2.55 1.70
C ALA A 189 -18.66 1.29 2.15
N VAL A 190 -17.74 1.46 3.08
CA VAL A 190 -17.01 0.36 3.69
C VAL A 190 -17.85 -0.16 4.85
N SER A 191 -18.18 -1.46 4.82
CA SER A 191 -18.82 -2.15 5.92
C SER A 191 -17.95 -3.30 6.39
N MET A 192 -17.57 -3.29 7.67
CA MET A 192 -16.89 -4.45 8.25
C MET A 192 -17.93 -5.57 8.40
N ALA A 193 -17.57 -6.78 7.94
CA ALA A 193 -18.42 -7.95 8.21
C ALA A 193 -18.46 -8.20 9.73
N PRO A 194 -19.64 -8.53 10.29
CA PRO A 194 -19.79 -8.80 11.72
C PRO A 194 -19.03 -10.06 12.15
#